data_1118ffc461e47f906c639782cf45f11d
#
_entry.id   1118ffc461e47f906c639782cf45f11d
#
_cell.length_a   1.000
_cell.length_b   1.000
_cell.length_c   1.000
_cell.angle_alpha   90.00
_cell.angle_beta   90.00
_cell.angle_gamma   90.00
#
_symmetry.space_group_name_H-M   'P 1'
#
loop_
_entity.id
_entity.type
_entity.pdbx_description
1 polymer ?
#
loop_
_entity_poly.entity_id
_entity_poly.type
_entity_poly.pdbx_seq_one_letter_code
_entity_poly.pdbx_strand_id
1 'polypeptide(L)'
;CRITDFMSEKHIEIANKKCLIVMMHLSKKYGVADDENIDDLIFLTEKYPNVKWILAHCARSYSAWGIEKAAKKLRDLKNIWYDCSTVCESDALDALYTGVGVDRVMYGSDDMIGPMRGKYISFGMAWSNINENNHSLKLGHCDSRMTFIRYEQLRAMKRGARQIGLSQKQREALFYDTAKNLVKRVKSKK
;
A
#
# COMPACT_ATOMS: atom_id res chain seq x y z
N CYS A 1 -18.11 -4.13 -2.49
CA CYS A 1 -18.74 -3.50 -1.32
C CYS A 1 -18.02 -2.19 -0.97
N ARG A 2 -18.69 -1.30 -0.27
CA ARG A 2 -18.11 -0.09 0.30
C ARG A 2 -17.30 -0.41 1.55
N ILE A 3 -16.44 0.51 2.00
CA ILE A 3 -15.68 0.31 3.25
C ILE A 3 -16.65 0.15 4.43
N THR A 4 -17.71 0.92 4.45
CA THR A 4 -18.74 0.89 5.50
C THR A 4 -19.56 -0.41 5.54
N ASP A 5 -19.56 -1.21 4.47
CA ASP A 5 -20.30 -2.49 4.42
C ASP A 5 -19.61 -3.59 5.24
N PHE A 6 -18.27 -3.57 5.33
CA PHE A 6 -17.49 -4.59 6.05
C PHE A 6 -16.87 -4.09 7.36
N MET A 7 -16.90 -2.79 7.60
CA MET A 7 -16.38 -2.18 8.83
C MET A 7 -17.49 -1.40 9.53
N SER A 8 -18.06 -1.97 10.60
CA SER A 8 -19.16 -1.33 11.30
C SER A 8 -18.74 -0.01 11.94
N GLU A 9 -19.62 0.97 11.89
CA GLU A 9 -19.41 2.30 12.44
C GLU A 9 -19.00 2.25 13.92
N LYS A 10 -19.61 1.37 14.70
CA LYS A 10 -19.28 1.18 16.13
C LYS A 10 -17.81 0.79 16.35
N HIS A 11 -17.22 -0.04 15.49
CA HIS A 11 -15.80 -0.36 15.59
C HIS A 11 -14.91 0.82 15.25
N ILE A 12 -15.30 1.62 14.26
CA ILE A 12 -14.57 2.85 13.89
C ILE A 12 -14.64 3.89 15.00
N GLU A 13 -15.80 4.05 15.63
CA GLU A 13 -15.95 4.94 16.79
C GLU A 13 -15.04 4.55 17.96
N ILE A 14 -14.96 3.25 18.27
CA ILE A 14 -14.04 2.75 19.30
C ILE A 14 -12.59 3.03 18.90
N ALA A 15 -12.23 2.77 17.64
CA ALA A 15 -10.89 3.04 17.12
C ALA A 15 -10.55 4.54 17.21
N ASN A 16 -11.51 5.40 16.88
CA ASN A 16 -11.34 6.85 16.98
C ASN A 16 -11.18 7.32 18.43
N LYS A 17 -12.04 6.87 19.33
CA LYS A 17 -11.96 7.21 20.77
C LYS A 17 -10.63 6.79 21.38
N LYS A 18 -10.11 5.63 20.98
CA LYS A 18 -8.85 5.05 21.48
C LYS A 18 -7.63 5.41 20.64
N CYS A 19 -7.79 6.23 19.61
CA CYS A 19 -6.71 6.65 18.70
C CYS A 19 -5.94 5.47 18.07
N LEU A 20 -6.64 4.40 17.71
CA LEU A 20 -6.02 3.17 17.22
C LEU A 20 -5.49 3.30 15.78
N ILE A 21 -4.58 2.40 15.45
CA ILE A 21 -4.23 2.09 14.06
C ILE A 21 -5.23 1.07 13.54
N VAL A 22 -5.75 1.31 12.34
CA VAL A 22 -6.60 0.39 11.60
C VAL A 22 -5.93 0.09 10.27
N MET A 23 -5.52 -1.15 10.07
CA MET A 23 -5.05 -1.62 8.76
C MET A 23 -6.24 -2.03 7.92
N MET A 24 -6.31 -1.51 6.70
CA MET A 24 -7.42 -1.70 5.79
C MET A 24 -6.94 -2.27 4.46
N HIS A 25 -7.55 -3.36 4.03
CA HIS A 25 -7.44 -3.87 2.68
C HIS A 25 -8.65 -3.36 1.87
N LEU A 26 -8.40 -2.48 0.91
CA LEU A 26 -9.47 -1.97 0.06
C LEU A 26 -10.06 -3.09 -0.82
N SER A 27 -11.36 -3.02 -1.05
CA SER A 27 -12.08 -3.87 -2.00
C SER A 27 -12.27 -3.14 -3.34
N LYS A 28 -13.20 -3.62 -4.16
CA LYS A 28 -13.56 -3.13 -5.49
C LYS A 28 -12.48 -3.35 -6.57
N LYS A 29 -12.93 -3.29 -7.81
CA LYS A 29 -12.12 -3.64 -8.99
C LYS A 29 -10.89 -2.76 -9.16
N TYR A 30 -11.03 -1.48 -8.89
CA TYR A 30 -9.98 -0.49 -9.11
C TYR A 30 -9.22 -0.07 -7.82
N GLY A 31 -9.46 -0.77 -6.67
CA GLY A 31 -8.77 -0.43 -5.43
C GLY A 31 -8.93 1.04 -5.07
N VAL A 32 -7.82 1.73 -4.85
CA VAL A 32 -7.83 3.16 -4.53
C VAL A 32 -8.36 4.06 -5.65
N ALA A 33 -8.31 3.61 -6.90
CA ALA A 33 -8.82 4.38 -8.04
C ALA A 33 -10.34 4.30 -8.21
N ASP A 34 -11.02 3.51 -7.38
CA ASP A 34 -12.48 3.44 -7.35
C ASP A 34 -13.04 4.66 -6.62
N ASP A 35 -13.93 5.41 -7.27
CA ASP A 35 -14.43 6.68 -6.73
C ASP A 35 -15.18 6.49 -5.40
N GLU A 36 -15.92 5.39 -5.22
CA GLU A 36 -16.59 5.12 -3.95
C GLU A 36 -15.60 4.80 -2.81
N ASN A 37 -14.46 4.17 -3.10
CA ASN A 37 -13.41 3.99 -2.09
C ASN A 37 -12.79 5.35 -1.70
N ILE A 38 -12.58 6.23 -2.66
CA ILE A 38 -12.07 7.59 -2.39
C ILE A 38 -13.05 8.37 -1.52
N ASP A 39 -14.35 8.34 -1.88
CA ASP A 39 -15.39 9.06 -1.13
C ASP A 39 -15.51 8.52 0.30
N ASP A 40 -15.47 7.19 0.48
CA ASP A 40 -15.47 6.57 1.81
C ASP A 40 -14.23 6.96 2.62
N LEU A 41 -13.03 7.00 2.02
CA LEU A 41 -11.80 7.40 2.70
C LEU A 41 -11.86 8.86 3.14
N ILE A 42 -12.36 9.76 2.30
CA ILE A 42 -12.55 11.18 2.64
C ILE A 42 -13.52 11.27 3.83
N PHE A 43 -14.70 10.68 3.71
CA PHE A 43 -15.70 10.68 4.78
C PHE A 43 -15.15 10.12 6.10
N LEU A 44 -14.50 8.96 6.06
CA LEU A 44 -14.00 8.30 7.27
C LEU A 44 -12.86 9.08 7.94
N THR A 45 -11.98 9.69 7.15
CA THR A 45 -10.86 10.46 7.70
C THR A 45 -11.30 11.78 8.30
N GLU A 46 -12.33 12.40 7.76
CA GLU A 46 -12.93 13.63 8.29
C GLU A 46 -13.76 13.34 9.55
N LYS A 47 -14.63 12.34 9.50
CA LYS A 47 -15.52 11.98 10.62
C LYS A 47 -14.75 11.38 11.80
N TYR A 48 -13.67 10.64 11.52
CA TYR A 48 -12.87 9.92 12.55
C TYR A 48 -11.40 10.32 12.51
N PRO A 49 -11.06 11.57 12.83
CA PRO A 49 -9.72 12.14 12.64
C PRO A 49 -8.63 11.52 13.52
N ASN A 50 -9.00 10.82 14.61
CA ASN A 50 -8.03 10.18 15.51
C ASN A 50 -7.64 8.77 15.06
N VAL A 51 -8.41 8.14 14.18
CA VAL A 51 -8.03 6.85 13.59
C VAL A 51 -6.83 7.04 12.68
N LYS A 52 -5.87 6.13 12.77
CA LYS A 52 -4.69 6.09 11.91
C LYS A 52 -4.86 4.95 10.93
N TRP A 53 -5.20 5.29 9.71
CA TRP A 53 -5.48 4.31 8.66
C TRP A 53 -4.20 3.88 7.96
N ILE A 54 -3.93 2.57 7.89
CA ILE A 54 -2.91 2.00 7.02
C ILE A 54 -3.62 1.31 5.87
N LEU A 55 -3.40 1.78 4.66
CA LEU A 55 -3.94 1.16 3.46
C LEU A 55 -2.94 0.13 2.92
N ALA A 56 -3.34 -1.13 2.90
CA ALA A 56 -2.51 -2.25 2.47
C ALA A 56 -2.22 -2.19 0.96
N HIS A 57 -1.04 -2.68 0.56
CA HIS A 57 -0.64 -2.88 -0.84
C HIS A 57 -0.73 -1.60 -1.68
N CYS A 58 -0.13 -0.51 -1.22
CA CYS A 58 -0.25 0.82 -1.86
C CYS A 58 -1.73 1.19 -2.12
N ALA A 59 -2.59 0.98 -1.11
CA ALA A 59 -4.04 1.15 -1.23
C ALA A 59 -4.68 0.24 -2.31
N ARG A 60 -4.20 -1.01 -2.39
CA ARG A 60 -4.57 -2.00 -3.39
C ARG A 60 -4.32 -1.53 -4.82
N SER A 61 -3.21 -0.86 -5.03
CA SER A 61 -2.78 -0.41 -6.35
C SER A 61 -1.42 -1.00 -6.69
N TYR A 62 -1.42 -1.99 -7.56
CA TYR A 62 -0.22 -2.69 -8.04
C TYR A 62 0.34 -2.07 -9.32
N SER A 63 -0.32 -1.03 -9.86
CA SER A 63 0.10 -0.24 -11.01
C SER A 63 0.10 1.25 -10.68
N ALA A 64 0.93 2.02 -11.36
CA ALA A 64 1.01 3.48 -11.19
C ALA A 64 -0.32 4.18 -11.43
N TRP A 65 -1.07 3.73 -12.44
CA TRP A 65 -2.33 4.34 -12.85
C TRP A 65 -3.32 4.59 -11.70
N GLY A 66 -3.51 3.60 -10.82
CA GLY A 66 -4.47 3.71 -9.71
C GLY A 66 -4.07 4.79 -8.71
N ILE A 67 -2.77 4.84 -8.38
CA ILE A 67 -2.23 5.86 -7.48
C ILE A 67 -2.30 7.25 -8.10
N GLU A 68 -1.88 7.40 -9.35
CA GLU A 68 -1.89 8.69 -10.07
C GLU A 68 -3.30 9.28 -10.13
N LYS A 69 -4.31 8.45 -10.43
CA LYS A 69 -5.73 8.89 -10.44
C LYS A 69 -6.17 9.43 -9.08
N ALA A 70 -5.75 8.79 -7.98
CA ALA A 70 -6.20 9.12 -6.63
C ALA A 70 -5.29 10.09 -5.87
N ALA A 71 -4.03 10.25 -6.28
CA ALA A 71 -2.98 10.89 -5.50
C ALA A 71 -3.32 12.30 -5.02
N LYS A 72 -3.94 13.13 -5.85
CA LYS A 72 -4.32 14.49 -5.48
C LYS A 72 -5.29 14.52 -4.29
N LYS A 73 -6.29 13.64 -4.29
CA LYS A 73 -7.29 13.54 -3.20
C LYS A 73 -6.68 12.92 -1.95
N LEU A 74 -5.84 11.89 -2.11
CA LEU A 74 -5.20 11.17 -1.01
C LEU A 74 -4.12 11.98 -0.29
N ARG A 75 -3.43 12.89 -0.98
CA ARG A 75 -2.37 13.74 -0.43
C ARG A 75 -2.86 14.59 0.74
N ASP A 76 -4.08 15.07 0.66
CA ASP A 76 -4.65 15.99 1.66
C ASP A 76 -5.18 15.28 2.91
N LEU A 77 -5.36 13.96 2.86
CA LEU A 77 -5.83 13.15 3.98
C LEU A 77 -4.70 12.85 4.96
N LYS A 78 -4.67 13.55 6.09
CA LYS A 78 -3.51 13.58 7.02
C LYS A 78 -3.32 12.33 7.89
N ASN A 79 -4.35 11.53 8.09
CA ASN A 79 -4.35 10.36 8.97
C ASN A 79 -4.30 9.01 8.21
N ILE A 80 -3.81 9.04 6.98
CA ILE A 80 -3.61 7.86 6.14
C ILE A 80 -2.11 7.58 5.95
N TRP A 81 -1.74 6.31 6.09
CA TRP A 81 -0.45 5.72 5.77
C TRP A 81 -0.63 4.58 4.78
N TYR A 82 0.46 4.16 4.16
CA TYR A 82 0.45 3.13 3.10
C TYR A 82 1.54 2.11 3.37
N ASP A 83 1.22 0.83 3.32
CA ASP A 83 2.24 -0.18 3.22
C ASP A 83 2.48 -0.61 1.76
N CYS A 84 3.68 -1.09 1.48
CA CYS A 84 4.10 -1.49 0.15
C CYS A 84 4.07 -3.01 -0.03
N SER A 85 3.44 -3.76 0.88
CA SER A 85 3.48 -5.22 0.82
C SER A 85 3.04 -5.75 -0.55
N THR A 86 3.78 -6.72 -1.05
CA THR A 86 3.55 -7.41 -2.33
C THR A 86 3.55 -6.57 -3.60
N VAL A 87 3.74 -5.25 -3.52
CA VAL A 87 3.84 -4.38 -4.71
C VAL A 87 5.22 -4.54 -5.34
N CYS A 88 5.27 -5.10 -6.54
CA CYS A 88 6.50 -5.49 -7.24
C CYS A 88 6.85 -4.60 -8.43
N GLU A 89 6.09 -3.54 -8.66
CA GLU A 89 6.31 -2.58 -9.75
C GLU A 89 6.87 -1.26 -9.22
N SER A 90 8.06 -0.87 -9.69
CA SER A 90 8.71 0.38 -9.25
C SER A 90 7.88 1.61 -9.57
N ASP A 91 7.18 1.62 -10.69
CA ASP A 91 6.39 2.76 -11.13
C ASP A 91 5.19 3.02 -10.22
N ALA A 92 4.56 1.96 -9.68
CA ALA A 92 3.51 2.08 -8.68
C ALA A 92 4.05 2.72 -7.38
N LEU A 93 5.26 2.34 -6.98
CA LEU A 93 5.92 2.90 -5.80
C LEU A 93 6.36 4.35 -6.02
N ASP A 94 6.88 4.69 -7.20
CA ASP A 94 7.23 6.06 -7.57
C ASP A 94 6.01 6.97 -7.53
N ALA A 95 4.90 6.52 -8.13
CA ALA A 95 3.62 7.23 -8.09
C ALA A 95 3.14 7.44 -6.65
N LEU A 96 3.31 6.44 -5.76
CA LEU A 96 2.96 6.57 -4.36
C LEU A 96 3.87 7.56 -3.62
N TYR A 97 5.19 7.41 -3.73
CA TYR A 97 6.16 8.27 -3.04
C TYR A 97 5.99 9.74 -3.42
N THR A 98 5.78 10.02 -4.70
CA THR A 98 5.60 11.38 -5.22
C THR A 98 4.17 11.89 -5.01
N GLY A 99 3.18 11.01 -5.15
CA GLY A 99 1.76 11.36 -5.09
C GLY A 99 1.28 11.71 -3.70
N VAL A 100 1.61 10.89 -2.68
CA VAL A 100 1.10 11.06 -1.32
C VAL A 100 2.15 11.53 -0.30
N GLY A 101 3.43 11.43 -0.66
CA GLY A 101 4.57 11.76 0.19
C GLY A 101 5.18 10.53 0.86
N VAL A 102 6.50 10.40 0.75
CA VAL A 102 7.29 9.26 1.23
C VAL A 102 7.22 9.05 2.76
N ASP A 103 6.99 10.10 3.50
CA ASP A 103 6.88 10.12 4.97
C ASP A 103 5.67 9.34 5.52
N ARG A 104 4.72 9.02 4.65
CA ARG A 104 3.53 8.21 4.98
C ARG A 104 3.59 6.78 4.43
N VAL A 105 4.69 6.41 3.81
CA VAL A 105 4.86 5.09 3.21
C VAL A 105 5.78 4.24 4.06
N MET A 106 5.44 2.96 4.21
CA MET A 106 6.23 2.02 4.99
C MET A 106 6.32 0.64 4.33
N TYR A 107 7.36 -0.08 4.66
CA TYR A 107 7.49 -1.49 4.32
C TYR A 107 6.45 -2.32 5.09
N GLY A 108 5.79 -3.23 4.38
CA GLY A 108 5.01 -4.33 4.92
C GLY A 108 5.42 -5.63 4.21
N SER A 109 5.27 -6.77 4.83
CA SER A 109 5.72 -8.06 4.28
C SER A 109 4.62 -8.87 3.61
N ASP A 110 3.38 -8.72 4.07
CA ASP A 110 2.27 -9.65 3.78
C ASP A 110 2.75 -11.11 3.92
N ASP A 111 3.00 -11.53 5.15
CA ASP A 111 3.81 -12.71 5.43
C ASP A 111 3.21 -14.02 4.90
N MET A 112 1.92 -14.06 4.67
CA MET A 112 1.24 -15.18 4.02
C MET A 112 1.59 -15.28 2.52
N ILE A 113 1.73 -14.15 1.83
CA ILE A 113 1.94 -14.07 0.37
C ILE A 113 3.41 -13.79 0.02
N GLY A 114 4.07 -12.95 0.80
CA GLY A 114 5.46 -12.54 0.55
C GLY A 114 6.46 -13.68 0.35
N PRO A 115 6.36 -14.81 1.08
CA PRO A 115 7.22 -15.99 0.89
C PRO A 115 6.90 -16.84 -0.34
N MET A 116 5.78 -16.62 -1.02
CA MET A 116 5.45 -17.35 -2.25
C MET A 116 6.40 -16.97 -3.37
N ARG A 117 6.70 -17.93 -4.26
CA ARG A 117 7.44 -17.66 -5.49
C ARG A 117 6.51 -17.09 -6.54
N GLY A 118 6.88 -15.93 -7.07
CA GLY A 118 6.05 -15.23 -8.04
C GLY A 118 6.30 -13.73 -8.08
N LYS A 119 5.43 -13.04 -8.75
CA LYS A 119 5.47 -11.57 -8.87
C LYS A 119 4.08 -11.03 -9.16
N TYR A 120 3.73 -9.91 -8.53
CA TYR A 120 2.65 -9.08 -9.03
C TYR A 120 3.17 -8.26 -10.21
N ILE A 121 2.49 -8.35 -11.34
CA ILE A 121 2.83 -7.63 -12.56
C ILE A 121 1.67 -6.77 -13.01
N SER A 122 1.96 -5.63 -13.61
CA SER A 122 0.97 -4.75 -14.22
C SER A 122 1.07 -4.78 -15.74
N PHE A 123 -0.07 -4.57 -16.41
CA PHE A 123 -0.19 -4.39 -17.84
C PHE A 123 -1.34 -3.40 -18.10
N GLY A 124 -0.96 -2.19 -18.49
CA GLY A 124 -1.91 -1.07 -18.56
C GLY A 124 -2.52 -0.77 -17.19
N MET A 125 -3.84 -0.74 -17.12
CA MET A 125 -4.59 -0.50 -15.88
C MET A 125 -4.84 -1.78 -15.05
N ALA A 126 -4.53 -2.94 -15.61
CA ALA A 126 -4.74 -4.23 -14.96
C ALA A 126 -3.47 -4.72 -14.26
N TRP A 127 -3.63 -5.66 -13.35
CA TRP A 127 -2.54 -6.37 -12.69
C TRP A 127 -2.92 -7.83 -12.42
N SER A 128 -1.93 -8.68 -12.25
CA SER A 128 -2.12 -10.08 -11.91
C SER A 128 -1.02 -10.57 -10.99
N ASN A 129 -1.36 -11.53 -10.13
CA ASN A 129 -0.37 -12.31 -9.40
C ASN A 129 0.03 -13.51 -10.26
N ILE A 130 1.26 -13.51 -10.74
CA ILE A 130 1.86 -14.64 -11.45
C ILE A 130 2.73 -15.42 -10.48
N ASN A 131 2.42 -16.68 -10.26
CA ASN A 131 3.15 -17.56 -9.36
C ASN A 131 3.21 -19.00 -9.90
N GLU A 132 4.03 -19.84 -9.28
CA GLU A 132 4.28 -21.21 -9.74
C GLU A 132 3.04 -22.12 -9.71
N ASN A 133 2.00 -21.75 -8.97
CA ASN A 133 0.76 -22.53 -8.87
C ASN A 133 -0.29 -22.14 -9.90
N ASN A 134 -0.24 -20.92 -10.45
CA ASN A 134 -1.25 -20.42 -11.37
C ASN A 134 -0.72 -20.12 -12.77
N HIS A 135 0.60 -20.25 -12.98
CA HIS A 135 1.19 -19.94 -14.27
C HIS A 135 2.40 -20.83 -14.57
N SER A 136 2.34 -21.54 -15.68
CA SER A 136 3.47 -22.30 -16.19
C SER A 136 4.21 -21.50 -17.25
N LEU A 137 5.32 -20.89 -16.87
CA LEU A 137 6.21 -20.17 -17.78
C LEU A 137 7.17 -21.15 -18.44
N LYS A 138 6.77 -21.76 -19.55
CA LYS A 138 7.66 -22.54 -20.41
C LYS A 138 8.29 -21.62 -21.46
N LEU A 139 9.26 -20.82 -21.03
CA LEU A 139 9.93 -19.86 -21.90
C LEU A 139 11.22 -20.48 -22.44
N GLY A 140 11.26 -20.74 -23.76
CA GLY A 140 12.43 -21.34 -24.41
C GLY A 140 13.63 -20.40 -24.61
N HIS A 141 13.42 -19.10 -24.33
CA HIS A 141 14.42 -18.05 -24.61
C HIS A 141 14.98 -17.39 -23.34
N CYS A 142 14.50 -17.75 -22.17
CA CYS A 142 15.00 -17.20 -20.91
C CYS A 142 14.77 -18.16 -19.74
N ASP A 143 15.46 -17.86 -18.62
CA ASP A 143 15.23 -18.55 -17.35
C ASP A 143 13.95 -18.03 -16.70
N SER A 144 12.96 -18.90 -16.56
CA SER A 144 11.65 -18.58 -16.00
C SER A 144 11.51 -18.90 -14.51
N ARG A 145 12.62 -19.19 -13.83
CA ARG A 145 12.57 -19.44 -12.37
C ARG A 145 12.14 -18.20 -11.61
N MET A 146 11.07 -18.35 -10.82
CA MET A 146 10.54 -17.27 -10.02
C MET A 146 11.30 -17.15 -8.71
N THR A 147 11.54 -15.93 -8.25
CA THR A 147 12.02 -15.63 -6.89
C THR A 147 10.83 -15.35 -5.97
N PHE A 148 11.08 -15.07 -4.71
CA PHE A 148 10.03 -14.75 -3.76
C PHE A 148 9.41 -13.38 -4.05
N ILE A 149 8.09 -13.25 -3.91
CA ILE A 149 7.35 -11.98 -4.08
C ILE A 149 7.98 -10.88 -3.23
N ARG A 150 8.38 -11.19 -1.99
CA ARG A 150 9.07 -10.27 -1.10
C ARG A 150 10.38 -9.72 -1.69
N TYR A 151 11.14 -10.53 -2.41
CA TYR A 151 12.38 -10.06 -3.06
C TYR A 151 12.08 -9.16 -4.25
N GLU A 152 11.04 -9.47 -5.02
CA GLU A 152 10.60 -8.60 -6.11
C GLU A 152 10.09 -7.26 -5.59
N GLN A 153 9.34 -7.26 -4.49
CA GLN A 153 8.93 -6.05 -3.77
C GLN A 153 10.14 -5.22 -3.33
N LEU A 154 11.12 -5.83 -2.67
CA LEU A 154 12.32 -5.13 -2.20
C LEU A 154 13.14 -4.53 -3.37
N ARG A 155 13.21 -5.24 -4.51
CA ARG A 155 13.83 -4.71 -5.73
C ARG A 155 13.08 -3.49 -6.26
N ALA A 156 11.74 -3.58 -6.33
CA ALA A 156 10.89 -2.48 -6.78
C ALA A 156 11.04 -1.26 -5.85
N MET A 157 11.01 -1.44 -4.53
CA MET A 157 11.20 -0.37 -3.55
C MET A 157 12.55 0.31 -3.71
N LYS A 158 13.64 -0.47 -3.86
CA LYS A 158 14.99 0.08 -4.07
C LYS A 158 15.10 0.82 -5.39
N ARG A 159 14.49 0.30 -6.45
CA ARG A 159 14.50 0.93 -7.78
C ARG A 159 13.73 2.24 -7.76
N GLY A 160 12.48 2.24 -7.27
CA GLY A 160 11.67 3.44 -7.15
C GLY A 160 12.34 4.51 -6.29
N ALA A 161 12.88 4.13 -5.12
CA ALA A 161 13.60 5.06 -4.25
C ALA A 161 14.81 5.73 -4.95
N ARG A 162 15.49 5.02 -5.86
CA ARG A 162 16.59 5.59 -6.66
C ARG A 162 16.10 6.51 -7.77
N GLN A 163 15.04 6.11 -8.48
CA GLN A 163 14.47 6.86 -9.61
C GLN A 163 14.04 8.26 -9.20
N ILE A 164 13.44 8.41 -8.02
CA ILE A 164 13.01 9.71 -7.49
C ILE A 164 14.03 10.36 -6.55
N GLY A 165 15.23 9.80 -6.42
CA GLY A 165 16.34 10.42 -5.67
C GLY A 165 16.13 10.47 -4.16
N LEU A 166 15.48 9.48 -3.53
CA LEU A 166 15.30 9.46 -2.08
C LEU A 166 16.65 9.47 -1.35
N SER A 167 16.79 10.35 -0.37
CA SER A 167 17.92 10.39 0.54
C SER A 167 18.06 9.11 1.37
N GLN A 168 19.24 8.87 1.95
CA GLN A 168 19.46 7.74 2.85
C GLN A 168 18.46 7.74 4.00
N LYS A 169 18.22 8.89 4.63
CA LYS A 169 17.24 9.04 5.73
C LYS A 169 15.83 8.66 5.31
N GLN A 170 15.39 9.05 4.12
CA GLN A 170 14.07 8.69 3.61
C GLN A 170 13.96 7.18 3.33
N ARG A 171 15.02 6.56 2.80
CA ARG A 171 15.06 5.11 2.60
C ARG A 171 15.00 4.34 3.91
N GLU A 172 15.71 4.78 4.94
CA GLU A 172 15.65 4.19 6.28
C GLU A 172 14.25 4.34 6.89
N ALA A 173 13.62 5.50 6.71
CA ALA A 173 12.27 5.75 7.18
C ALA A 173 11.23 4.79 6.58
N LEU A 174 11.34 4.46 5.28
CA LEU A 174 10.47 3.46 4.63
C LEU A 174 10.48 2.10 5.33
N PHE A 175 11.65 1.68 5.84
CA PHE A 175 11.80 0.35 6.46
C PHE A 175 11.62 0.35 7.98
N TYR A 176 11.68 1.50 8.65
CA TYR A 176 11.66 1.54 10.10
C TYR A 176 10.96 2.75 10.72
N ASP A 177 11.42 3.97 10.44
CA ASP A 177 11.01 5.13 11.23
C ASP A 177 9.55 5.52 11.03
N THR A 178 9.00 5.38 9.81
CA THR A 178 7.60 5.67 9.53
C THR A 178 6.69 4.80 10.40
N ALA A 179 6.89 3.50 10.40
CA ALA A 179 6.11 2.56 11.22
C ALA A 179 6.31 2.79 12.71
N LYS A 180 7.57 2.94 13.15
CA LYS A 180 7.92 3.23 14.56
C LYS A 180 7.24 4.49 15.08
N ASN A 181 7.28 5.56 14.30
CA ASN A 181 6.69 6.84 14.69
C ASN A 181 5.16 6.76 14.72
N LEU A 182 4.55 6.01 13.79
CA LEU A 182 3.12 5.77 13.80
C LEU A 182 2.67 5.02 15.06
N VAL A 183 3.38 3.94 15.42
CA VAL A 183 3.08 3.15 16.64
C VAL A 183 3.25 3.99 17.92
N LYS A 184 4.27 4.85 17.98
CA LYS A 184 4.46 5.77 19.12
C LYS A 184 3.27 6.71 19.32
N ARG A 185 2.64 7.18 18.25
CA ARG A 185 1.47 8.07 18.32
C ARG A 185 0.25 7.42 18.98
N VAL A 186 0.16 6.09 18.99
CA VAL A 186 -0.89 5.34 19.71
C VAL A 186 -0.56 5.25 21.20
N LYS A 187 0.70 4.97 21.55
CA LYS A 187 1.13 4.78 22.93
C LYS A 187 1.15 6.05 23.77
N SER A 188 1.28 7.21 23.15
CA SER A 188 1.39 8.50 23.86
C SER A 188 0.05 9.08 24.36
N LYS A 189 -1.08 8.45 24.06
CA LYS A 189 -2.43 8.89 24.46
C LYS A 189 -3.09 7.95 25.49
N LYS A 190 -2.30 7.41 26.42
CA LYS A 190 -2.84 6.74 27.62
C LYS A 190 -3.25 7.73 28.69
#